data_40b08f1387b625e8e243828c4f0bb04d
#
_entry.id   40b08f1387b625e8e243828c4f0bb04d
#
_cell.length_a   1.000
_cell.length_b   1.000
_cell.length_c   1.000
_cell.angle_alpha   90.00
_cell.angle_beta   90.00
_cell.angle_gamma   90.00
#
_symmetry.space_group_name_H-M   'P 1'
#
loop_
_entity.id
_entity.type
_entity.pdbx_description
1 polymer ?
#
loop_
_entity_poly.entity_id
_entity_poly.type
_entity_poly.pdbx_seq_one_letter_code
_entity_poly.pdbx_strand_id
1 'polypeptide(L)'
;YNRLSMGVLLALFILYSGLMGLSLSTIFLVYNIASIASTFFVAAGAFAGMAILGYTTKTDLTKFGSLLYMVFIGMFIAGIVNMFVASEDFSFIIACLGVFVFTGLTAYSMQQLKGVAESPDYTEEQRNKLALIGGMQLYILFVNLFLTLLRLLGNRD
;
A
#
# COMPACT_ATOMS: atom_id res chain seq x y z
N TYR A 1 -9.20 2.23 17.68
CA TYR A 1 -9.05 3.54 17.02
C TYR A 1 -9.81 4.63 17.75
N ASN A 2 -10.98 4.31 18.29
CA ASN A 2 -11.82 5.32 18.94
C ASN A 2 -11.22 5.87 20.23
N ARG A 3 -10.23 5.17 20.79
CA ARG A 3 -9.57 5.57 22.04
C ARG A 3 -8.43 6.56 21.82
N LEU A 4 -7.96 6.68 20.57
CA LEU A 4 -6.84 7.55 20.24
C LEU A 4 -7.34 8.92 19.83
N SER A 5 -6.67 9.95 20.34
CA SER A 5 -6.97 11.33 19.94
C SER A 5 -6.37 11.57 18.53
N MET A 6 -6.90 12.58 17.85
CA MET A 6 -6.40 12.99 16.55
C MET A 6 -4.91 13.34 16.61
N GLY A 7 -4.49 14.01 17.69
CA GLY A 7 -3.09 14.38 17.88
C GLY A 7 -2.19 13.17 17.98
N VAL A 8 -2.62 12.12 18.69
CA VAL A 8 -1.83 10.89 18.82
C VAL A 8 -1.72 10.19 17.47
N LEU A 9 -2.82 10.12 16.71
CA LEU A 9 -2.81 9.50 15.39
C LEU A 9 -1.88 10.24 14.43
N LEU A 10 -1.89 11.57 14.45
CA LEU A 10 -0.99 12.38 13.63
C LEU A 10 0.47 12.15 14.02
N ALA A 11 0.75 12.09 15.32
CA ALA A 11 2.11 11.83 15.80
C ALA A 11 2.61 10.47 15.34
N LEU A 12 1.76 9.44 15.43
CA LEU A 12 2.11 8.11 14.98
C LEU A 12 2.33 8.06 13.45
N PHE A 13 1.52 8.78 12.70
CA PHE A 13 1.67 8.87 11.26
C PHE A 13 3.00 9.51 10.89
N ILE A 14 3.34 10.62 11.52
CA ILE A 14 4.60 11.34 11.28
C ILE A 14 5.79 10.46 11.64
N LEU A 15 5.72 9.78 12.79
CA LEU A 15 6.77 8.86 13.21
C LEU A 15 6.96 7.72 12.19
N TYR A 16 5.86 7.11 11.77
CA TYR A 16 5.90 6.06 10.76
C TYR A 16 6.52 6.56 9.46
N SER A 17 6.10 7.74 8.99
CA SER A 17 6.62 8.32 7.75
C SER A 17 8.11 8.60 7.85
N GLY A 18 8.58 9.10 8.99
CA GLY A 18 10.00 9.35 9.22
C GLY A 18 10.82 8.07 9.21
N LEU A 19 10.34 7.04 9.91
CA LEU A 19 11.02 5.75 9.93
C LEU A 19 11.04 5.12 8.54
N MET A 20 9.93 5.22 7.80
CA MET A 20 9.84 4.69 6.44
C MET A 20 10.80 5.43 5.51
N GLY A 21 10.92 6.75 5.66
CA GLY A 21 11.87 7.54 4.88
C GLY A 21 13.32 7.12 5.12
N LEU A 22 13.67 6.87 6.37
CA LEU A 22 15.01 6.36 6.70
C LEU A 22 15.26 5.00 6.07
N SER A 23 14.27 4.11 6.15
CA SER A 23 14.35 2.78 5.53
C SER A 23 14.47 2.87 4.02
N LEU A 24 13.68 3.75 3.39
CA LEU A 24 13.69 3.91 1.94
C LEU A 24 14.96 4.55 1.43
N SER A 25 15.68 5.32 2.28
CA SER A 25 16.93 5.92 1.85
C SER A 25 17.96 4.87 1.41
N THR A 26 17.86 3.64 1.92
CA THR A 26 18.78 2.56 1.53
C THR A 26 18.60 2.15 0.07
N ILE A 27 17.45 2.38 -0.54
CA ILE A 27 17.24 2.00 -1.95
C ILE A 27 18.13 2.82 -2.89
N PHE A 28 18.53 4.02 -2.48
CA PHE A 28 19.46 4.83 -3.28
C PHE A 28 20.85 4.22 -3.35
N LEU A 29 21.17 3.32 -2.43
CA LEU A 29 22.43 2.60 -2.43
C LEU A 29 22.39 1.36 -3.30
N VAL A 30 21.20 0.79 -3.53
CA VAL A 30 21.01 -0.47 -4.25
C VAL A 30 20.61 -0.23 -5.71
N TYR A 31 19.69 0.70 -5.94
CA TYR A 31 19.14 0.98 -7.27
C TYR A 31 19.66 2.31 -7.77
N ASN A 32 19.79 2.45 -9.10
CA ASN A 32 20.19 3.74 -9.65
C ASN A 32 19.01 4.73 -9.61
N ILE A 33 19.34 6.03 -9.64
CA ILE A 33 18.36 7.10 -9.47
C ILE A 33 17.32 7.09 -10.61
N ALA A 34 17.77 6.81 -11.83
CA ALA A 34 16.87 6.77 -12.98
C ALA A 34 15.80 5.67 -12.82
N SER A 35 16.19 4.49 -12.33
CA SER A 35 15.24 3.40 -12.07
C SER A 35 14.27 3.76 -10.95
N ILE A 36 14.75 4.41 -9.90
CA ILE A 36 13.90 4.85 -8.79
C ILE A 36 12.86 5.84 -9.27
N ALA A 37 13.27 6.84 -10.05
CA ALA A 37 12.37 7.86 -10.58
C ALA A 37 11.34 7.26 -11.53
N SER A 38 11.76 6.43 -12.48
CA SER A 38 10.87 5.80 -13.43
C SER A 38 9.84 4.92 -12.73
N THR A 39 10.30 4.12 -11.77
CA THR A 39 9.42 3.23 -11.01
C THR A 39 8.43 4.02 -10.17
N PHE A 40 8.87 5.15 -9.60
CA PHE A 40 7.98 6.01 -8.83
C PHE A 40 6.83 6.52 -9.70
N PHE A 41 7.12 6.97 -10.93
CA PHE A 41 6.08 7.44 -11.82
C PHE A 41 5.12 6.31 -12.23
N VAL A 42 5.63 5.12 -12.48
CA VAL A 42 4.79 3.95 -12.79
C VAL A 42 3.90 3.62 -11.59
N ALA A 43 4.46 3.61 -10.40
CA ALA A 43 3.71 3.32 -9.18
C ALA A 43 2.64 4.38 -8.93
N ALA A 44 2.99 5.66 -9.13
CA ALA A 44 2.04 6.76 -8.95
C ALA A 44 0.88 6.66 -9.94
N GLY A 45 1.17 6.32 -11.20
CA GLY A 45 0.14 6.15 -12.22
C GLY A 45 -0.78 4.98 -11.90
N ALA A 46 -0.20 3.83 -11.53
CA ALA A 46 -0.99 2.65 -11.17
C ALA A 46 -1.84 2.92 -9.93
N PHE A 47 -1.26 3.54 -8.92
CA PHE A 47 -1.96 3.86 -7.68
C PHE A 47 -3.11 4.83 -7.95
N ALA A 48 -2.86 5.91 -8.70
CA ALA A 48 -3.88 6.89 -9.02
C ALA A 48 -5.01 6.26 -9.83
N GLY A 49 -4.67 5.43 -10.82
CA GLY A 49 -5.68 4.75 -11.63
C GLY A 49 -6.56 3.84 -10.80
N MET A 50 -5.96 3.06 -9.92
CA MET A 50 -6.72 2.15 -9.06
C MET A 50 -7.52 2.90 -7.99
N ALA A 51 -6.99 4.02 -7.48
CA ALA A 51 -7.73 4.84 -6.54
C ALA A 51 -8.98 5.44 -7.20
N ILE A 52 -8.85 5.94 -8.42
CA ILE A 52 -9.97 6.47 -9.19
C ILE A 52 -10.99 5.35 -9.47
N LEU A 53 -10.52 4.19 -9.86
CA LEU A 53 -11.39 3.03 -10.09
C LEU A 53 -12.18 2.68 -8.84
N GLY A 54 -11.50 2.58 -7.69
CA GLY A 54 -12.15 2.26 -6.42
C GLY A 54 -13.16 3.31 -6.00
N TYR A 55 -12.88 4.57 -6.27
CA TYR A 55 -13.78 5.67 -5.94
C TYR A 55 -15.02 5.67 -6.83
N THR A 56 -14.86 5.39 -8.12
CA THR A 56 -15.94 5.51 -9.10
C THR A 56 -16.72 4.24 -9.35
N THR A 57 -16.16 3.07 -9.02
CA THR A 57 -16.85 1.81 -9.27
C THR A 57 -18.10 1.67 -8.41
N LYS A 58 -19.14 1.09 -9.00
CA LYS A 58 -20.37 0.78 -8.28
C LYS A 58 -20.38 -0.66 -7.76
N THR A 59 -19.40 -1.45 -8.17
CA THR A 59 -19.27 -2.83 -7.72
C THR A 59 -18.76 -2.86 -6.29
N ASP A 60 -19.40 -3.70 -5.45
CA ASP A 60 -18.93 -3.87 -4.07
C ASP A 60 -17.65 -4.72 -4.07
N LEU A 61 -16.56 -4.14 -3.61
CA LEU A 61 -15.26 -4.78 -3.60
C LEU A 61 -14.96 -5.50 -2.29
N THR A 62 -15.93 -5.60 -1.37
CA THR A 62 -15.71 -6.19 -0.04
C THR A 62 -15.19 -7.62 -0.11
N LYS A 63 -15.82 -8.46 -0.92
CA LYS A 63 -15.40 -9.86 -1.09
C LYS A 63 -14.03 -9.94 -1.74
N PHE A 64 -13.80 -9.10 -2.74
CA PHE A 64 -12.54 -9.03 -3.46
C PHE A 64 -11.42 -8.58 -2.52
N GLY A 65 -11.68 -7.57 -1.68
CA GLY A 65 -10.73 -7.11 -0.68
C GLY A 65 -10.36 -8.20 0.31
N SER A 66 -11.35 -8.94 0.80
CA SER A 66 -11.10 -10.06 1.71
C SER A 66 -10.21 -11.11 1.07
N LEU A 67 -10.47 -11.45 -0.19
CA LEU A 67 -9.64 -12.39 -0.93
C LEU A 67 -8.21 -11.88 -1.06
N LEU A 68 -8.05 -10.59 -1.37
CA LEU A 68 -6.74 -9.99 -1.52
C LEU A 68 -5.96 -9.99 -0.21
N TYR A 69 -6.63 -9.76 0.93
CA TYR A 69 -5.97 -9.86 2.23
C TYR A 69 -5.50 -11.28 2.52
N MET A 70 -6.28 -12.28 2.12
CA MET A 70 -5.86 -13.68 2.27
C MET A 70 -4.62 -13.97 1.42
N VAL A 71 -4.60 -13.48 0.19
CA VAL A 71 -3.44 -13.63 -0.69
C VAL A 71 -2.24 -12.89 -0.11
N PHE A 72 -2.47 -11.70 0.46
CA PHE A 72 -1.40 -10.93 1.11
C PHE A 72 -0.76 -11.71 2.24
N ILE A 73 -1.57 -12.32 3.10
CA ILE A 73 -1.05 -13.14 4.20
C ILE A 73 -0.25 -14.32 3.65
N GLY A 74 -0.75 -14.97 2.60
CA GLY A 74 -0.04 -16.05 1.94
C GLY A 74 1.30 -15.60 1.36
N MET A 75 1.33 -14.42 0.76
CA MET A 75 2.57 -13.82 0.25
C MET A 75 3.57 -13.55 1.38
N PHE A 76 3.09 -13.06 2.50
CA PHE A 76 3.95 -12.79 3.66
C PHE A 76 4.62 -14.07 4.13
N ILE A 77 3.83 -15.15 4.26
CA ILE A 77 4.34 -16.45 4.66
C ILE A 77 5.33 -16.97 3.61
N ALA A 78 4.97 -16.85 2.33
CA ALA A 78 5.84 -17.27 1.23
C ALA A 78 7.16 -16.49 1.22
N GLY A 79 7.11 -15.21 1.55
CA GLY A 79 8.30 -14.39 1.66
C GLY A 79 9.24 -14.87 2.76
N ILE A 80 8.67 -15.23 3.91
CA ILE A 80 9.44 -15.77 5.02
C ILE A 80 10.10 -17.10 4.59
N VAL A 81 9.35 -17.97 3.95
CA VAL A 81 9.88 -19.24 3.43
C VAL A 81 11.01 -18.98 2.43
N ASN A 82 10.83 -18.00 1.56
CA ASN A 82 11.83 -17.67 0.55
C ASN A 82 13.13 -17.14 1.16
N MET A 83 13.07 -16.54 2.36
CA MET A 83 14.29 -16.13 3.05
C MET A 83 15.22 -17.32 3.34
N PHE A 84 14.65 -18.50 3.53
CA PHE A 84 15.41 -19.73 3.77
C PHE A 84 15.80 -20.45 2.48
N VAL A 85 14.93 -20.37 1.46
CA VAL A 85 15.16 -21.04 0.16
C VAL A 85 16.03 -20.19 -0.74
N ALA A 86 15.92 -18.87 -0.67
CA ALA A 86 16.69 -17.89 -1.44
C ALA A 86 16.56 -18.09 -2.95
N SER A 87 15.33 -18.41 -3.42
CA SER A 87 15.04 -18.57 -4.85
C SER A 87 14.70 -17.22 -5.47
N GLU A 88 15.41 -16.85 -6.53
CA GLU A 88 15.12 -15.62 -7.28
C GLU A 88 13.82 -15.75 -8.07
N ASP A 89 13.57 -16.92 -8.64
CA ASP A 89 12.33 -17.16 -9.38
C ASP A 89 11.11 -17.05 -8.48
N PHE A 90 11.20 -17.61 -7.28
CA PHE A 90 10.13 -17.55 -6.30
C PHE A 90 9.89 -16.11 -5.85
N SER A 91 10.98 -15.37 -5.65
CA SER A 91 10.90 -13.95 -5.29
C SER A 91 10.21 -13.13 -6.38
N PHE A 92 10.51 -13.42 -7.65
CA PHE A 92 9.87 -12.75 -8.77
C PHE A 92 8.37 -13.02 -8.81
N ILE A 93 7.96 -14.27 -8.59
CA ILE A 93 6.53 -14.63 -8.55
C ILE A 93 5.83 -13.89 -7.41
N ILE A 94 6.44 -13.84 -6.23
CA ILE A 94 5.87 -13.11 -5.08
C ILE A 94 5.72 -11.63 -5.43
N ALA A 95 6.71 -11.04 -6.09
CA ALA A 95 6.66 -9.63 -6.47
C ALA A 95 5.53 -9.36 -7.48
N CYS A 96 5.33 -10.25 -8.45
CA CYS A 96 4.24 -10.11 -9.42
C CYS A 96 2.88 -10.18 -8.73
N LEU A 97 2.70 -11.12 -7.81
CA LEU A 97 1.49 -11.21 -7.01
C LEU A 97 1.31 -9.96 -6.16
N GLY A 98 2.41 -9.41 -5.65
CA GLY A 98 2.38 -8.20 -4.85
C GLY A 98 1.82 -7.01 -5.61
N VAL A 99 2.24 -6.82 -6.85
CA VAL A 99 1.70 -5.73 -7.67
C VAL A 99 0.19 -5.87 -7.80
N PHE A 100 -0.29 -7.07 -8.11
CA PHE A 100 -1.71 -7.34 -8.25
C PHE A 100 -2.45 -7.06 -6.94
N VAL A 101 -1.93 -7.59 -5.83
CA VAL A 101 -2.58 -7.45 -4.53
C VAL A 101 -2.62 -5.99 -4.09
N PHE A 102 -1.50 -5.27 -4.20
CA PHE A 102 -1.44 -3.89 -3.71
C PHE A 102 -2.28 -2.94 -4.56
N THR A 103 -2.34 -3.15 -5.87
CA THR A 103 -3.22 -2.34 -6.72
C THR A 103 -4.70 -2.62 -6.42
N GLY A 104 -5.05 -3.90 -6.25
CA GLY A 104 -6.42 -4.28 -5.89
C GLY A 104 -6.83 -3.75 -4.53
N LEU A 105 -5.94 -3.84 -3.53
CA LEU A 105 -6.21 -3.29 -2.20
C LEU A 105 -6.34 -1.77 -2.22
N THR A 106 -5.64 -1.09 -3.12
CA THR A 106 -5.78 0.36 -3.28
C THR A 106 -7.20 0.72 -3.69
N ALA A 107 -7.75 0.01 -4.68
CA ALA A 107 -9.12 0.22 -5.12
C ALA A 107 -10.12 -0.07 -3.98
N TYR A 108 -9.93 -1.16 -3.28
CA TYR A 108 -10.78 -1.54 -2.16
C TYR A 108 -10.73 -0.51 -1.03
N SER A 109 -9.53 -0.07 -0.66
CA SER A 109 -9.35 0.92 0.40
C SER A 109 -9.98 2.26 0.04
N MET A 110 -9.87 2.67 -1.22
CA MET A 110 -10.49 3.90 -1.68
C MET A 110 -12.01 3.82 -1.63
N GLN A 111 -12.56 2.65 -1.99
CA GLN A 111 -14.00 2.44 -1.88
C GLN A 111 -14.47 2.53 -0.44
N GLN A 112 -13.71 1.95 0.50
CA GLN A 112 -14.03 2.03 1.92
C GLN A 112 -14.02 3.48 2.42
N LEU A 113 -13.03 4.26 2.03
CA LEU A 113 -12.93 5.68 2.41
C LEU A 113 -14.10 6.47 1.87
N LYS A 114 -14.50 6.20 0.63
CA LYS A 114 -15.68 6.83 0.05
C LYS A 114 -16.93 6.52 0.88
N GLY A 115 -17.09 5.26 1.29
CA GLY A 115 -18.21 4.85 2.13
C GLY A 115 -18.25 5.59 3.44
N VAL A 116 -17.11 5.77 4.09
CA VAL A 116 -17.02 6.52 5.35
C VAL A 116 -17.40 7.98 5.12
N ALA A 117 -16.91 8.59 4.04
CA ALA A 117 -17.18 10.00 3.74
C ALA A 117 -18.65 10.26 3.48
N GLU A 118 -19.35 9.29 2.89
CA GLU A 118 -20.78 9.45 2.53
C GLU A 118 -21.74 8.97 3.61
N SER A 119 -21.24 8.26 4.64
CA SER A 119 -22.10 7.70 5.67
C SER A 119 -22.57 8.77 6.65
N PRO A 120 -23.88 8.84 6.95
CA PRO A 120 -24.39 9.76 7.97
C PRO A 120 -24.20 9.24 9.40
N ASP A 121 -23.74 8.01 9.56
CA ASP A 121 -23.64 7.37 10.87
C ASP A 121 -22.45 7.84 11.69
N TYR A 122 -21.49 8.53 11.06
CA TYR A 122 -20.27 8.99 11.74
C TYR A 122 -20.34 10.46 12.08
N THR A 123 -19.81 10.82 13.25
CA THR A 123 -19.59 12.21 13.62
C THR A 123 -18.42 12.77 12.78
N GLU A 124 -18.30 14.09 12.75
CA GLU A 124 -17.20 14.73 12.03
C GLU A 124 -15.84 14.29 12.58
N GLU A 125 -15.73 14.22 13.91
CA GLU A 125 -14.50 13.76 14.55
C GLU A 125 -14.16 12.32 14.14
N GLN A 126 -15.16 11.43 14.12
CA GLN A 126 -14.96 10.04 13.72
C GLN A 126 -14.54 9.95 12.27
N ARG A 127 -15.14 10.74 11.37
CA ARG A 127 -14.75 10.77 9.96
C ARG A 127 -13.31 11.21 9.78
N ASN A 128 -12.89 12.24 10.54
CA ASN A 128 -11.53 12.74 10.47
C ASN A 128 -10.52 11.70 10.90
N LYS A 129 -10.80 10.96 11.98
CA LYS A 129 -9.94 9.88 12.43
C LYS A 129 -9.85 8.74 11.41
N LEU A 130 -11.00 8.34 10.87
CA LEU A 130 -11.05 7.25 9.87
C LEU A 130 -10.37 7.67 8.57
N ALA A 131 -10.51 8.95 8.18
CA ALA A 131 -9.83 9.47 7.01
C ALA A 131 -8.30 9.45 7.18
N LEU A 132 -7.81 9.80 8.36
CA LEU A 132 -6.38 9.75 8.65
C LEU A 132 -5.86 8.31 8.62
N ILE A 133 -6.58 7.39 9.24
CA ILE A 133 -6.23 5.96 9.24
C ILE A 133 -6.23 5.42 7.81
N GLY A 134 -7.25 5.77 7.02
CA GLY A 134 -7.33 5.37 5.62
C GLY A 134 -6.21 5.95 4.78
N GLY A 135 -5.86 7.22 5.02
CA GLY A 135 -4.72 7.84 4.34
C GLY A 135 -3.41 7.14 4.65
N MET A 136 -3.21 6.76 5.92
CA MET A 136 -2.03 5.98 6.30
C MET A 136 -2.03 4.61 5.63
N GLN A 137 -3.18 3.96 5.55
CA GLN A 137 -3.31 2.68 4.88
C GLN A 137 -2.96 2.80 3.39
N LEU A 138 -3.46 3.84 2.72
CA LEU A 138 -3.12 4.10 1.32
C LEU A 138 -1.63 4.39 1.14
N TYR A 139 -1.03 5.11 2.09
CA TYR A 139 0.40 5.38 2.06
C TYR A 139 1.20 4.08 2.14
N ILE A 140 0.82 3.19 3.06
CA ILE A 140 1.48 1.89 3.19
C ILE A 140 1.35 1.09 1.89
N LEU A 141 0.16 1.08 1.29
CA LEU A 141 -0.06 0.37 0.03
C LEU A 141 0.79 0.95 -1.09
N PHE A 142 0.88 2.28 -1.17
CA PHE A 142 1.70 2.94 -2.19
C PHE A 142 3.18 2.58 -2.04
N VAL A 143 3.70 2.67 -0.81
CA VAL A 143 5.11 2.36 -0.56
C VAL A 143 5.41 0.90 -0.91
N ASN A 144 4.53 -0.01 -0.52
CA ASN A 144 4.72 -1.43 -0.84
C ASN A 144 4.64 -1.68 -2.35
N LEU A 145 3.72 -1.02 -3.03
CA LEU A 145 3.61 -1.12 -4.48
C LEU A 145 4.87 -0.58 -5.16
N PHE A 146 5.34 0.57 -4.71
CA PHE A 146 6.56 1.18 -5.24
C PHE A 146 7.76 0.25 -5.06
N LEU A 147 7.95 -0.29 -3.85
CA LEU A 147 9.06 -1.19 -3.57
C LEU A 147 8.99 -2.47 -4.40
N THR A 148 7.77 -3.00 -4.56
CA THR A 148 7.55 -4.22 -5.35
C THR A 148 7.87 -3.98 -6.82
N LEU A 149 7.39 -2.86 -7.36
CA LEU A 149 7.68 -2.47 -8.74
C LEU A 149 9.17 -2.18 -8.94
N LEU A 150 9.81 -1.55 -7.96
CA LEU A 150 11.24 -1.29 -8.03
C LEU A 150 12.03 -2.60 -8.09
N ARG A 151 11.61 -3.61 -7.34
CA ARG A 151 12.23 -4.94 -7.37
C ARG A 151 12.09 -5.58 -8.74
N LEU A 152 10.93 -5.38 -9.41
CA LEU A 152 10.66 -5.98 -10.72
C LEU A 152 11.33 -5.20 -11.85
N LEU A 153 11.27 -3.87 -11.81
CA LEU A 153 11.64 -3.01 -12.92
C LEU A 153 12.98 -2.31 -12.73
N GLY A 154 13.44 -2.18 -11.49
CA GLY A 154 14.62 -1.40 -11.18
C GLY A 154 15.91 -2.09 -11.60
N ASN A 155 16.88 -1.29 -12.02
CA ASN A 155 18.24 -1.77 -12.30
C ASN A 155 19.10 -1.57 -11.05
N ARG A 156 19.72 -2.63 -10.61
CA ARG A 156 20.63 -2.59 -9.47
C ARG A 156 22.03 -2.24 -9.96
N ASP A 157 22.67 -1.36 -9.25
CA ASP A 157 24.06 -0.98 -9.51
C ASP A 157 25.07 -1.93 -8.87
#